data_382d5c95e0a827a0c11f0f27840c8417
#
_entry.id   382d5c95e0a827a0c11f0f27840c8417
#
_cell.length_a   1.000
_cell.length_b   1.000
_cell.length_c   1.000
_cell.angle_alpha   90.00
_cell.angle_beta   90.00
_cell.angle_gamma   90.00
#
_symmetry.space_group_name_H-M   'P 1'
#
loop_
_entity.id
_entity.type
_entity.pdbx_description
1 polymer ?
#
loop_
_entity_poly.entity_id
_entity_poly.type
_entity_poly.pdbx_seq_one_letter_code
_entity_poly.pdbx_strand_id
1 'polypeptide(L)'
;MRLAVQLAELTGASTSTAATQGPMSFPQRHPLCGPGASATYDYVLGLEAPAAQVSLTGPALSTLLARDTAKIGFGGIAPGVSRPGRGRGRGDAPGGRVIEVDAEASLPVLIEEVRRQMTSDRQRAIQDRAGKHAIANQQARLEALNKALEQKRAGWNATPIATARIYAELWPLIMNEDWILASPSGFSGGHNGQLWDHDKPYSYLGSQGAGGMGYGAPASVGAALAAKSRGQIAINIQCDGDLNYAPGVLWTATHHQLPILTVMHNNRAWHQELMFVEYMCGVRGRGGDRGHIGTTLRDPFIDYRMMAATYGMAGEGPITDPAKLGAALKRGVASVKRGQPYLIDVITQPR
;
A
#
# COMPACT_ATOMS: atom_id res chain seq x y z
N MET A 1 3.24 -15.75 -0.25
CA MET A 1 3.96 -15.28 0.96
C MET A 1 4.74 -16.39 1.67
N ARG A 2 4.12 -17.47 2.21
CA ARG A 2 4.84 -18.51 2.99
C ARG A 2 6.03 -19.14 2.25
N LEU A 3 5.89 -19.49 0.98
CA LEU A 3 6.97 -20.04 0.17
C LEU A 3 8.11 -19.04 -0.08
N ALA A 4 7.79 -17.76 -0.25
CA ALA A 4 8.80 -16.72 -0.40
C ALA A 4 9.62 -16.52 0.90
N VAL A 5 8.97 -16.57 2.06
CA VAL A 5 9.65 -16.56 3.37
C VAL A 5 10.56 -17.76 3.50
N GLN A 6 10.07 -18.96 3.22
CA GLN A 6 10.84 -20.19 3.28
C GLN A 6 12.08 -20.16 2.37
N LEU A 7 11.94 -19.65 1.15
CA LEU A 7 13.08 -19.50 0.23
C LEU A 7 14.10 -18.50 0.77
N ALA A 8 13.64 -17.34 1.28
CA ALA A 8 14.52 -16.33 1.86
C ALA A 8 15.30 -16.88 3.07
N GLU A 9 14.66 -17.59 3.96
CA GLU A 9 15.31 -18.24 5.12
C GLU A 9 16.32 -19.30 4.70
N LEU A 10 15.96 -20.15 3.73
CA LEU A 10 16.85 -21.20 3.21
C LEU A 10 18.09 -20.65 2.50
N THR A 11 18.00 -19.47 1.94
CA THR A 11 19.10 -18.85 1.18
C THR A 11 19.80 -17.74 1.96
N GLY A 12 19.24 -17.29 3.10
CA GLY A 12 19.71 -16.11 3.83
C GLY A 12 19.65 -14.83 3.00
N ALA A 13 18.76 -14.77 2.02
CA ALA A 13 18.64 -13.64 1.11
C ALA A 13 17.88 -12.48 1.77
N SER A 14 18.40 -11.26 1.62
CA SER A 14 17.61 -10.07 1.94
C SER A 14 16.51 -9.90 0.89
N THR A 15 15.30 -9.62 1.34
CA THR A 15 14.13 -9.45 0.47
C THR A 15 13.68 -8.00 0.48
N SER A 16 13.11 -7.57 -0.61
CA SER A 16 12.44 -6.27 -0.71
C SER A 16 11.09 -6.47 -1.39
N THR A 17 10.05 -5.95 -0.74
CA THR A 17 8.78 -5.76 -1.42
C THR A 17 8.86 -4.40 -2.10
N ALA A 18 9.06 -4.37 -3.41
CA ALA A 18 8.86 -3.13 -4.15
C ALA A 18 7.48 -2.59 -3.77
N ALA A 19 7.34 -1.25 -3.68
CA ALA A 19 6.04 -0.61 -3.46
C ALA A 19 5.12 -0.98 -4.62
N THR A 20 4.56 -2.18 -4.54
CA THR A 20 3.78 -2.78 -5.61
C THR A 20 2.34 -2.34 -5.46
N GLN A 21 1.69 -2.15 -6.57
CA GLN A 21 0.24 -2.00 -6.62
C GLN A 21 -0.48 -3.32 -6.29
N GLY A 22 0.27 -4.38 -6.04
CA GLY A 22 -0.22 -5.72 -5.75
C GLY A 22 -0.37 -6.03 -4.25
N PRO A 23 -0.91 -7.21 -3.92
CA PRO A 23 -1.05 -7.66 -2.54
C PRO A 23 0.31 -7.86 -1.85
N MET A 24 0.27 -7.94 -0.52
CA MET A 24 1.46 -8.24 0.29
C MET A 24 2.10 -9.57 -0.10
N SER A 25 3.37 -9.51 -0.51
CA SER A 25 4.14 -10.68 -0.95
C SER A 25 5.12 -11.19 0.10
N PHE A 26 5.53 -10.35 1.06
CA PHE A 26 6.49 -10.70 2.11
C PHE A 26 6.20 -9.91 3.40
N PRO A 27 6.34 -10.52 4.61
CA PRO A 27 6.10 -9.84 5.88
C PRO A 27 7.12 -8.73 6.13
N GLN A 28 6.66 -7.53 6.45
CA GLN A 28 7.56 -6.37 6.64
C GLN A 28 8.41 -6.43 7.91
N ARG A 29 7.94 -7.16 8.96
CA ARG A 29 8.73 -7.35 10.19
C ARG A 29 9.73 -8.50 10.10
N HIS A 30 9.68 -9.29 9.04
CA HIS A 30 10.62 -10.40 8.90
C HIS A 30 12.06 -9.87 8.89
N PRO A 31 13.00 -10.50 9.63
CA PRO A 31 14.38 -10.00 9.72
C PRO A 31 15.09 -9.86 8.38
N LEU A 32 14.71 -10.68 7.40
CA LEU A 32 15.25 -10.61 6.04
C LEU A 32 14.52 -9.61 5.14
N CYS A 33 13.47 -8.91 5.61
CA CYS A 33 12.81 -7.86 4.86
C CYS A 33 13.57 -6.54 5.01
N GLY A 34 14.15 -6.07 3.92
CA GLY A 34 14.90 -4.80 3.89
C GLY A 34 14.13 -3.69 3.16
N PRO A 35 14.57 -2.45 3.30
CA PRO A 35 13.93 -1.27 2.70
C PRO A 35 14.14 -1.15 1.18
N GLY A 36 14.81 -2.14 0.57
CA GLY A 36 15.16 -2.13 -0.85
C GLY A 36 16.67 -2.11 -1.08
N ALA A 37 17.04 -2.26 -2.35
CA ALA A 37 18.42 -2.47 -2.75
C ALA A 37 19.31 -1.24 -2.56
N SER A 38 19.97 -1.14 -1.42
CA SER A 38 21.13 -0.25 -1.26
C SER A 38 22.46 -1.00 -1.26
N ALA A 39 22.43 -2.33 -1.27
CA ALA A 39 23.60 -3.19 -1.21
C ALA A 39 24.01 -3.74 -2.59
N THR A 40 25.27 -4.09 -2.72
CA THR A 40 25.77 -4.85 -3.85
C THR A 40 25.39 -6.31 -3.65
N TYR A 41 24.55 -6.83 -4.52
CA TYR A 41 24.19 -8.25 -4.55
C TYR A 41 24.85 -8.93 -5.74
N ASP A 42 25.28 -10.17 -5.56
CA ASP A 42 25.78 -11.00 -6.65
C ASP A 42 24.63 -11.49 -7.54
N TYR A 43 23.48 -11.75 -6.93
CA TYR A 43 22.28 -12.23 -7.61
C TYR A 43 21.02 -11.51 -7.10
N VAL A 44 20.11 -11.22 -8.02
CA VAL A 44 18.77 -10.72 -7.72
C VAL A 44 17.74 -11.64 -8.35
N LEU A 45 16.89 -12.23 -7.52
CA LEU A 45 15.75 -13.04 -7.95
C LEU A 45 14.48 -12.19 -7.88
N GLY A 46 13.88 -11.92 -9.04
CA GLY A 46 12.55 -11.28 -9.12
C GLY A 46 11.45 -12.34 -9.22
N LEU A 47 10.50 -12.31 -8.28
CA LEU A 47 9.30 -13.14 -8.31
C LEU A 47 8.12 -12.27 -8.73
N GLU A 48 7.47 -12.59 -9.85
CA GLU A 48 6.32 -11.85 -10.42
C GLU A 48 6.53 -10.33 -10.55
N ALA A 49 7.80 -9.92 -10.57
CA ALA A 49 8.13 -8.53 -10.82
C ALA A 49 7.95 -8.26 -12.32
N PRO A 50 7.07 -7.32 -12.72
CA PRO A 50 6.96 -6.94 -14.12
C PRO A 50 8.32 -6.48 -14.64
N ALA A 51 8.74 -6.97 -15.80
CA ALA A 51 10.02 -6.61 -16.43
C ALA A 51 10.23 -5.08 -16.53
N ALA A 52 9.15 -4.32 -16.65
CA ALA A 52 9.16 -2.85 -16.61
C ALA A 52 9.40 -2.25 -15.22
N GLN A 53 9.19 -3.00 -14.12
CA GLN A 53 9.46 -2.54 -12.75
C GLN A 53 10.86 -2.93 -12.26
N VAL A 54 11.52 -3.83 -12.95
CA VAL A 54 12.97 -4.04 -12.81
C VAL A 54 13.73 -2.89 -13.49
N SER A 55 13.11 -2.17 -14.40
CA SER A 55 13.54 -0.88 -14.96
C SER A 55 13.12 0.27 -14.03
N LEU A 56 13.71 0.34 -12.88
CA LEU A 56 13.41 1.34 -11.87
C LEU A 56 13.90 2.71 -12.29
N THR A 57 12.99 3.62 -12.26
CA THR A 57 13.22 5.06 -12.37
C THR A 57 13.79 5.59 -11.05
N GLY A 58 15.05 5.28 -10.74
CA GLY A 58 15.74 5.83 -9.59
C GLY A 58 17.24 5.57 -9.65
N PRO A 59 18.08 6.48 -9.13
CA PRO A 59 19.54 6.36 -9.20
C PRO A 59 20.11 5.10 -8.51
N ALA A 60 19.41 4.54 -7.56
CA ALA A 60 19.84 3.35 -6.82
C ALA A 60 19.82 2.07 -7.65
N LEU A 61 18.92 1.94 -8.63
CA LEU A 61 18.82 0.74 -9.46
C LEU A 61 19.57 0.84 -10.78
N SER A 62 19.76 2.03 -11.32
CA SER A 62 20.71 2.24 -12.40
C SER A 62 22.11 1.80 -11.97
N THR A 63 22.46 1.95 -10.69
CA THR A 63 23.74 1.49 -10.13
C THR A 63 23.78 -0.04 -9.95
N LEU A 64 22.67 -0.69 -9.61
CA LEU A 64 22.56 -2.16 -9.58
C LEU A 64 22.56 -2.78 -10.98
N LEU A 65 21.98 -2.08 -11.95
CA LEU A 65 21.93 -2.49 -13.35
C LEU A 65 23.27 -2.26 -14.09
N ALA A 66 24.11 -1.37 -13.59
CA ALA A 66 25.41 -1.05 -14.18
C ALA A 66 26.55 -2.01 -13.78
N ARG A 67 26.30 -2.95 -12.86
CA ARG A 67 27.28 -3.98 -12.47
C ARG A 67 26.86 -5.34 -13.04
N ASP A 68 27.84 -6.22 -13.28
CA ASP A 68 27.68 -7.60 -13.78
C ASP A 68 26.88 -8.52 -12.81
N THR A 69 25.75 -8.05 -12.31
CA THR A 69 24.90 -8.81 -11.42
C THR A 69 23.98 -9.71 -12.23
N ALA A 70 24.07 -11.02 -12.04
CA ALA A 70 23.15 -11.94 -12.68
C ALA A 70 21.74 -11.75 -12.13
N LYS A 71 20.78 -11.51 -13.01
CA LYS A 71 19.37 -11.28 -12.70
C LYS A 71 18.55 -12.45 -13.22
N ILE A 72 17.74 -13.01 -12.35
CA ILE A 72 16.80 -14.06 -12.71
C ILE A 72 15.41 -13.57 -12.30
N GLY A 73 14.53 -13.42 -13.28
CA GLY A 73 13.11 -13.11 -13.07
C GLY A 73 12.26 -14.36 -13.27
N PHE A 74 11.37 -14.64 -12.31
CA PHE A 74 10.28 -15.58 -12.46
C PHE A 74 8.98 -14.78 -12.57
N GLY A 75 8.19 -15.03 -13.60
CA GLY A 75 6.90 -14.39 -13.77
C GLY A 75 6.33 -14.62 -15.15
N GLY A 76 5.06 -14.98 -15.20
CA GLY A 76 4.30 -15.09 -16.44
C GLY A 76 3.80 -13.72 -16.87
N ILE A 77 4.06 -13.35 -18.14
CA ILE A 77 3.25 -12.34 -18.80
C ILE A 77 1.95 -13.05 -19.16
N ALA A 78 0.83 -12.67 -18.58
CA ALA A 78 -0.47 -13.18 -18.99
C ALA A 78 -0.61 -13.00 -20.52
N PRO A 79 -0.86 -14.08 -21.28
CA PRO A 79 -1.00 -13.96 -22.73
C PRO A 79 -2.17 -13.03 -23.03
N GLY A 80 -1.92 -11.93 -23.73
CA GLY A 80 -2.96 -11.04 -24.25
C GLY A 80 -3.04 -9.63 -23.69
N VAL A 81 -2.22 -9.23 -22.71
CA VAL A 81 -2.19 -7.84 -22.24
C VAL A 81 -0.94 -7.13 -22.79
N SER A 82 -0.91 -6.89 -24.08
CA SER A 82 -0.08 -5.84 -24.64
C SER A 82 -0.76 -4.50 -24.33
N ARG A 83 -0.17 -3.69 -23.46
CA ARG A 83 -0.60 -2.29 -23.28
C ARG A 83 -0.31 -1.51 -24.55
N PRO A 84 -1.31 -0.95 -25.25
CA PRO A 84 -1.06 0.01 -26.30
C PRO A 84 -0.70 1.35 -25.63
N GLY A 85 0.50 1.83 -25.85
CA GLY A 85 0.77 3.20 -25.49
C GLY A 85 2.15 3.48 -24.94
N ARG A 86 2.99 3.94 -25.86
CA ARG A 86 4.30 4.54 -25.80
C ARG A 86 5.45 3.56 -25.98
N GLY A 87 5.80 3.47 -27.25
CA GLY A 87 6.99 2.78 -27.71
C GLY A 87 8.25 3.30 -27.05
N ARG A 88 8.85 2.43 -26.30
CA ARG A 88 10.30 2.23 -26.26
C ARG A 88 10.48 0.72 -26.26
N GLY A 89 11.32 0.26 -27.16
CA GLY A 89 11.49 -1.12 -27.55
C GLY A 89 11.56 -2.09 -26.37
N ARG A 90 11.14 -3.30 -26.63
CA ARG A 90 11.58 -4.49 -25.90
C ARG A 90 13.13 -4.48 -25.91
N GLY A 91 13.72 -3.77 -24.96
CA GLY A 91 15.11 -3.96 -24.62
C GLY A 91 15.12 -5.01 -23.54
N ASP A 92 15.70 -6.16 -23.81
CA ASP A 92 16.16 -7.06 -22.77
C ASP A 92 16.91 -6.24 -21.74
N ALA A 93 16.50 -6.35 -20.47
CA ALA A 93 17.27 -5.70 -19.41
C ALA A 93 18.71 -6.22 -19.50
N PRO A 94 19.73 -5.36 -19.61
CA PRO A 94 21.09 -5.81 -19.79
C PRO A 94 21.46 -6.81 -18.69
N GLY A 95 21.81 -8.06 -19.06
CA GLY A 95 22.35 -9.08 -18.17
C GLY A 95 21.37 -9.90 -17.34
N GLY A 96 20.05 -9.87 -17.58
CA GLY A 96 19.07 -10.66 -16.85
C GLY A 96 18.48 -11.83 -17.66
N ARG A 97 18.24 -12.97 -16.99
CA ARG A 97 17.48 -14.10 -17.57
C ARG A 97 16.05 -14.06 -17.03
N VAL A 98 15.07 -14.07 -17.92
CA VAL A 98 13.66 -14.22 -17.59
C VAL A 98 13.25 -15.66 -17.83
N ILE A 99 12.62 -16.27 -16.83
CA ILE A 99 12.01 -17.59 -16.94
C ILE A 99 10.49 -17.39 -16.85
N GLU A 100 9.80 -17.67 -17.95
CA GLU A 100 8.35 -17.54 -18.05
C GLU A 100 7.67 -18.74 -17.39
N VAL A 101 7.41 -18.63 -16.10
CA VAL A 101 6.74 -19.66 -15.29
C VAL A 101 5.87 -18.99 -14.25
N ASP A 102 4.89 -19.72 -13.74
CA ASP A 102 4.14 -19.33 -12.55
C ASP A 102 5.06 -19.42 -11.33
N ALA A 103 5.24 -18.29 -10.63
CA ALA A 103 6.15 -18.23 -9.49
C ALA A 103 5.66 -19.08 -8.31
N GLU A 104 4.36 -19.10 -8.04
CA GLU A 104 3.80 -19.87 -6.93
C GLU A 104 3.96 -21.39 -7.17
N ALA A 105 3.68 -21.84 -8.38
CA ALA A 105 3.85 -23.24 -8.76
C ALA A 105 5.33 -23.68 -8.82
N SER A 106 6.24 -22.77 -9.13
CA SER A 106 7.67 -23.08 -9.27
C SER A 106 8.46 -23.05 -7.98
N LEU A 107 8.01 -22.25 -6.98
CA LEU A 107 8.71 -22.08 -5.71
C LEU A 107 8.93 -23.40 -4.94
N PRO A 108 7.98 -24.35 -4.84
CA PRO A 108 8.23 -25.64 -4.17
C PRO A 108 9.40 -26.40 -4.78
N VAL A 109 9.48 -26.47 -6.11
CA VAL A 109 10.54 -27.18 -6.82
C VAL A 109 11.88 -26.51 -6.58
N LEU A 110 11.93 -25.17 -6.63
CA LEU A 110 13.14 -24.39 -6.35
C LEU A 110 13.61 -24.60 -4.91
N ILE A 111 12.69 -24.59 -3.94
CA ILE A 111 12.98 -24.82 -2.52
C ILE A 111 13.59 -26.21 -2.30
N GLU A 112 13.02 -27.23 -2.94
CA GLU A 112 13.56 -28.61 -2.85
C GLU A 112 14.94 -28.71 -3.45
N GLU A 113 15.18 -28.11 -4.61
CA GLU A 113 16.49 -28.10 -5.23
C GLU A 113 17.54 -27.37 -4.37
N VAL A 114 17.18 -26.23 -3.77
CA VAL A 114 18.05 -25.53 -2.80
C VAL A 114 18.40 -26.45 -1.64
N ARG A 115 17.42 -27.17 -1.07
CA ARG A 115 17.65 -28.14 0.02
C ARG A 115 18.58 -29.27 -0.41
N ARG A 116 18.38 -29.82 -1.62
CA ARG A 116 19.21 -30.91 -2.15
C ARG A 116 20.67 -30.51 -2.29
N GLN A 117 20.93 -29.23 -2.61
CA GLN A 117 22.29 -28.70 -2.73
C GLN A 117 22.89 -28.20 -1.41
N MET A 118 22.18 -28.31 -0.29
CA MET A 118 22.64 -27.78 0.99
C MET A 118 23.77 -28.67 1.54
N THR A 119 24.88 -28.02 1.94
CA THR A 119 25.98 -28.63 2.66
C THR A 119 26.17 -27.91 4.01
N SER A 120 26.88 -28.52 4.95
CA SER A 120 27.16 -27.90 6.26
C SER A 120 27.88 -26.55 6.14
N ASP A 121 28.79 -26.43 5.16
CA ASP A 121 29.53 -25.19 4.92
C ASP A 121 28.62 -24.09 4.33
N ARG A 122 27.77 -24.46 3.37
CA ARG A 122 26.76 -23.55 2.84
C ARG A 122 25.79 -23.10 3.91
N GLN A 123 25.33 -24.00 4.76
CA GLN A 123 24.42 -23.68 5.84
C GLN A 123 25.04 -22.66 6.83
N ARG A 124 26.31 -22.84 7.20
CA ARG A 124 27.02 -21.87 8.05
C ARG A 124 27.15 -20.50 7.38
N ALA A 125 27.55 -20.46 6.11
CA ALA A 125 27.65 -19.23 5.33
C ALA A 125 26.30 -18.51 5.19
N ILE A 126 25.20 -19.25 5.02
CA ILE A 126 23.84 -18.73 4.95
C ILE A 126 23.42 -18.12 6.29
N GLN A 127 23.67 -18.81 7.41
CA GLN A 127 23.35 -18.29 8.74
C GLN A 127 24.09 -16.99 9.06
N ASP A 128 25.37 -16.92 8.75
CA ASP A 128 26.18 -15.70 8.92
C ASP A 128 25.65 -14.55 8.07
N ARG A 129 25.34 -14.81 6.79
CA ARG A 129 24.73 -13.84 5.89
C ARG A 129 23.36 -13.37 6.36
N ALA A 130 22.48 -14.29 6.75
CA ALA A 130 21.15 -13.98 7.26
C ALA A 130 21.22 -13.11 8.52
N GLY A 131 22.14 -13.41 9.45
CA GLY A 131 22.37 -12.59 10.62
C GLY A 131 22.82 -11.16 10.30
N LYS A 132 23.75 -11.01 9.36
CA LYS A 132 24.19 -9.68 8.89
C LYS A 132 23.06 -8.89 8.24
N HIS A 133 22.25 -9.53 7.39
CA HIS A 133 21.10 -8.90 6.76
C HIS A 133 20.03 -8.52 7.78
N ALA A 134 19.74 -9.38 8.75
CA ALA A 134 18.75 -9.09 9.78
C ALA A 134 19.08 -7.82 10.57
N ILE A 135 20.34 -7.67 11.00
CA ILE A 135 20.80 -6.47 11.71
C ILE A 135 20.69 -5.22 10.84
N ALA A 136 21.22 -5.29 9.60
CA ALA A 136 21.20 -4.15 8.68
C ALA A 136 19.77 -3.73 8.31
N ASN A 137 18.88 -4.68 8.03
CA ASN A 137 17.49 -4.42 7.68
C ASN A 137 16.72 -3.80 8.84
N GLN A 138 16.93 -4.30 10.07
CA GLN A 138 16.31 -3.74 11.27
C GLN A 138 16.73 -2.29 11.51
N GLN A 139 18.02 -2.00 11.41
CA GLN A 139 18.55 -0.64 11.57
C GLN A 139 17.95 0.30 10.51
N ALA A 140 18.02 -0.07 9.23
CA ALA A 140 17.49 0.73 8.14
C ALA A 140 15.96 0.97 8.29
N ARG A 141 15.22 -0.02 8.79
CA ARG A 141 13.79 0.13 9.04
C ARG A 141 13.51 1.13 10.17
N LEU A 142 14.25 1.05 11.29
CA LEU A 142 14.10 2.00 12.40
C LEU A 142 14.46 3.42 11.98
N GLU A 143 15.52 3.60 11.21
CA GLU A 143 15.92 4.89 10.64
C GLU A 143 14.83 5.46 9.71
N ALA A 144 14.28 4.62 8.82
CA ALA A 144 13.21 5.03 7.91
C ALA A 144 11.94 5.43 8.68
N LEU A 145 11.56 4.67 9.71
CA LEU A 145 10.40 4.99 10.55
C LEU A 145 10.62 6.30 11.32
N ASN A 146 11.77 6.49 11.95
CA ASN A 146 12.10 7.71 12.68
C ASN A 146 12.07 8.92 11.75
N LYS A 147 12.69 8.83 10.59
CA LYS A 147 12.67 9.87 9.57
C LYS A 147 11.23 10.19 9.12
N ALA A 148 10.41 9.17 8.89
CA ALA A 148 9.01 9.35 8.53
C ALA A 148 8.21 10.05 9.63
N LEU A 149 8.41 9.68 10.89
CA LEU A 149 7.74 10.31 12.04
C LEU A 149 8.19 11.76 12.23
N GLU A 150 9.48 12.06 12.08
CA GLU A 150 9.99 13.42 12.16
C GLU A 150 9.40 14.33 11.07
N GLN A 151 9.38 13.86 9.83
CA GLN A 151 8.78 14.61 8.72
C GLN A 151 7.30 14.91 8.93
N LYS A 152 6.60 14.05 9.68
CA LYS A 152 5.16 14.19 9.93
C LYS A 152 4.81 14.98 11.21
N ARG A 153 5.81 15.36 12.02
CA ARG A 153 5.60 16.22 13.19
C ARG A 153 5.18 17.63 12.81
N ALA A 154 5.67 18.15 11.69
CA ALA A 154 5.24 19.44 11.18
C ALA A 154 3.72 19.38 10.88
N GLY A 155 2.96 20.28 11.48
CA GLY A 155 1.50 20.32 11.31
C GLY A 155 0.72 19.24 12.03
N TRP A 156 1.33 18.44 12.93
CA TRP A 156 0.65 17.37 13.65
C TRP A 156 -0.64 17.80 14.36
N ASN A 157 -0.64 18.96 15.01
CA ASN A 157 -1.78 19.54 15.72
C ASN A 157 -2.53 20.60 14.90
N ALA A 158 -2.22 20.71 13.60
CA ALA A 158 -2.87 21.71 12.76
C ALA A 158 -4.33 21.33 12.44
N THR A 159 -5.10 22.35 12.12
CA THR A 159 -6.46 22.24 11.58
C THR A 159 -6.43 22.89 10.19
N PRO A 160 -6.81 22.18 9.12
CA PRO A 160 -7.33 20.79 9.05
C PRO A 160 -6.31 19.72 9.50
N ILE A 161 -6.82 18.52 9.83
CA ILE A 161 -6.03 17.43 10.41
C ILE A 161 -5.02 16.88 9.38
N ALA A 162 -3.78 16.65 9.81
CA ALA A 162 -2.77 16.03 8.96
C ALA A 162 -3.18 14.58 8.62
N THR A 163 -3.13 14.21 7.34
CA THR A 163 -3.48 12.86 6.88
C THR A 163 -2.67 11.77 7.58
N ALA A 164 -1.37 12.00 7.77
CA ALA A 164 -0.48 11.08 8.48
C ALA A 164 -0.97 10.75 9.91
N ARG A 165 -1.64 11.69 10.56
CA ARG A 165 -2.17 11.51 11.92
C ARG A 165 -3.26 10.46 11.96
N ILE A 166 -4.12 10.36 10.93
CA ILE A 166 -5.13 9.30 10.83
C ILE A 166 -4.45 7.93 10.91
N TYR A 167 -3.39 7.72 10.13
CA TYR A 167 -2.67 6.44 10.11
C TYR A 167 -1.95 6.15 11.42
N ALA A 168 -1.29 7.15 11.99
CA ALA A 168 -0.52 6.98 13.21
C ALA A 168 -1.41 6.71 14.44
N GLU A 169 -2.59 7.36 14.55
CA GLU A 169 -3.50 7.13 15.66
C GLU A 169 -4.37 5.87 15.48
N LEU A 170 -4.60 5.44 14.23
CA LEU A 170 -5.32 4.20 13.97
C LEU A 170 -4.46 2.96 14.22
N TRP A 171 -3.15 3.02 13.92
CA TRP A 171 -2.26 1.88 14.02
C TRP A 171 -2.28 1.16 15.37
N PRO A 172 -2.09 1.81 16.53
CA PRO A 172 -2.12 1.14 17.82
C PRO A 172 -3.48 0.50 18.16
N LEU A 173 -4.56 0.91 17.50
CA LEU A 173 -5.90 0.36 17.71
C LEU A 173 -6.14 -0.93 16.91
N ILE A 174 -5.38 -1.17 15.83
CA ILE A 174 -5.60 -2.29 14.92
C ILE A 174 -4.40 -3.24 14.82
N MET A 175 -3.21 -2.86 15.27
CA MET A 175 -1.97 -3.63 15.07
C MET A 175 -2.03 -5.07 15.62
N ASN A 176 -2.83 -5.31 16.64
CA ASN A 176 -3.01 -6.63 17.25
C ASN A 176 -4.27 -7.38 16.76
N GLU A 177 -5.08 -6.73 15.91
CA GLU A 177 -6.27 -7.33 15.33
C GLU A 177 -5.94 -8.10 14.05
N ASP A 178 -6.88 -8.89 13.58
CA ASP A 178 -6.81 -9.45 12.23
C ASP A 178 -7.53 -8.50 11.26
N TRP A 179 -6.75 -7.72 10.54
CA TRP A 179 -7.24 -6.64 9.70
C TRP A 179 -6.72 -6.74 8.27
N ILE A 180 -7.46 -6.13 7.37
CA ILE A 180 -7.06 -5.90 5.97
C ILE A 180 -7.19 -4.41 5.64
N LEU A 181 -6.21 -3.86 4.93
CA LEU A 181 -6.31 -2.55 4.30
C LEU A 181 -6.79 -2.74 2.87
N ALA A 182 -8.00 -2.28 2.61
CA ALA A 182 -8.71 -2.51 1.35
C ALA A 182 -8.69 -1.30 0.41
N SER A 183 -8.31 -0.13 0.92
CA SER A 183 -8.29 1.10 0.14
C SER A 183 -7.00 1.29 -0.64
N PRO A 184 -7.04 1.99 -1.79
CA PRO A 184 -5.86 2.40 -2.53
C PRO A 184 -5.12 3.51 -1.76
N SER A 185 -4.19 3.11 -0.90
CA SER A 185 -3.46 4.02 -0.01
C SER A 185 -2.60 5.08 -0.73
N GLY A 186 -2.34 4.90 -2.02
CA GLY A 186 -1.58 5.85 -2.83
C GLY A 186 -2.20 7.24 -2.88
N PHE A 187 -3.52 7.33 -2.90
CA PHE A 187 -4.24 8.60 -2.96
C PHE A 187 -4.23 9.38 -1.64
N SER A 188 -4.00 8.72 -0.53
CA SER A 188 -3.88 9.36 0.79
C SER A 188 -2.42 9.55 1.24
N GLY A 189 -1.46 9.54 0.31
CA GLY A 189 -0.04 9.82 0.57
C GLY A 189 0.81 8.61 0.97
N GLY A 190 0.30 7.38 0.85
CA GLY A 190 1.09 6.16 1.09
C GLY A 190 1.57 5.97 2.53
N HIS A 191 0.93 6.62 3.49
CA HIS A 191 1.36 6.59 4.90
C HIS A 191 1.29 5.21 5.54
N ASN A 192 0.43 4.30 5.05
CA ASN A 192 0.37 2.92 5.53
C ASN A 192 1.71 2.20 5.37
N GLY A 193 2.38 2.33 4.22
CA GLY A 193 3.68 1.69 3.99
C GLY A 193 4.82 2.23 4.86
N GLN A 194 4.62 3.40 5.48
CA GLN A 194 5.62 4.06 6.33
C GLN A 194 5.34 3.89 7.83
N LEU A 195 4.06 3.82 8.22
CA LEU A 195 3.63 3.88 9.61
C LEU A 195 3.01 2.57 10.13
N TRP A 196 2.63 1.66 9.24
CA TRP A 196 2.03 0.37 9.59
C TRP A 196 2.96 -0.77 9.20
N ASP A 197 2.85 -1.88 9.93
CA ASP A 197 3.55 -3.11 9.62
C ASP A 197 2.59 -4.11 8.97
N HIS A 198 2.82 -4.39 7.71
CA HIS A 198 2.04 -5.36 6.96
C HIS A 198 2.70 -6.75 7.05
N ASP A 199 2.40 -7.49 8.12
CA ASP A 199 3.03 -8.79 8.40
C ASP A 199 2.13 -9.98 8.09
N LYS A 200 0.81 -9.75 8.06
CA LYS A 200 -0.16 -10.81 7.83
C LYS A 200 -0.46 -10.96 6.34
N PRO A 201 -0.66 -12.19 5.85
CA PRO A 201 -1.18 -12.40 4.51
C PRO A 201 -2.48 -11.60 4.32
N TYR A 202 -2.58 -10.92 3.18
CA TYR A 202 -3.73 -10.07 2.83
C TYR A 202 -3.94 -8.82 3.70
N SER A 203 -2.99 -8.44 4.56
CA SER A 203 -3.09 -7.18 5.31
C SER A 203 -3.09 -5.93 4.40
N TYR A 204 -2.61 -6.05 3.17
CA TYR A 204 -2.77 -5.07 2.11
C TYR A 204 -3.13 -5.77 0.80
N LEU A 205 -4.23 -5.37 0.18
CA LEU A 205 -4.75 -6.00 -1.04
C LEU A 205 -4.23 -5.35 -2.32
N GLY A 206 -3.38 -4.35 -2.21
CA GLY A 206 -2.90 -3.59 -3.35
C GLY A 206 -3.85 -2.47 -3.75
N SER A 207 -3.59 -1.91 -4.93
CA SER A 207 -4.43 -0.88 -5.53
C SER A 207 -4.80 -1.26 -6.96
N GLN A 208 -5.80 -0.59 -7.51
CA GLN A 208 -6.20 -0.76 -8.90
C GLN A 208 -5.06 -0.36 -9.86
N GLY A 209 -4.79 -1.17 -10.86
CA GLY A 209 -3.70 -0.93 -11.82
C GLY A 209 -4.02 0.10 -12.91
N ALA A 210 -5.29 0.46 -13.07
CA ALA A 210 -5.75 1.33 -14.16
C ALA A 210 -5.83 2.82 -13.78
N GLY A 211 -5.69 3.19 -12.50
CA GLY A 211 -5.74 4.56 -12.02
C GLY A 211 -7.15 5.19 -12.04
N GLY A 212 -8.20 4.37 -12.16
CA GLY A 212 -9.59 4.88 -12.21
C GLY A 212 -10.09 5.35 -10.84
N MET A 213 -10.69 6.55 -10.79
CA MET A 213 -11.38 7.03 -9.59
C MET A 213 -12.69 6.26 -9.38
N GLY A 214 -13.15 6.21 -8.13
CA GLY A 214 -14.34 5.45 -7.73
C GLY A 214 -14.08 3.99 -7.41
N TYR A 215 -12.83 3.50 -7.51
CA TYR A 215 -12.46 2.12 -7.20
C TYR A 215 -12.45 1.83 -5.69
N GLY A 216 -12.01 2.79 -4.87
CA GLY A 216 -11.67 2.55 -3.46
C GLY A 216 -12.82 2.00 -2.63
N ALA A 217 -13.98 2.64 -2.67
CA ALA A 217 -15.12 2.27 -1.85
C ALA A 217 -15.73 0.91 -2.28
N PRO A 218 -16.03 0.62 -3.56
CA PRO A 218 -16.51 -0.69 -3.99
C PRO A 218 -15.53 -1.83 -3.68
N ALA A 219 -14.24 -1.62 -3.94
CA ALA A 219 -13.22 -2.62 -3.66
C ALA A 219 -13.13 -2.94 -2.16
N SER A 220 -13.26 -1.91 -1.31
CA SER A 220 -13.23 -2.07 0.14
C SER A 220 -14.42 -2.86 0.66
N VAL A 221 -15.60 -2.67 0.09
CA VAL A 221 -16.81 -3.44 0.42
C VAL A 221 -16.66 -4.90 -0.01
N GLY A 222 -16.13 -5.15 -1.22
CA GLY A 222 -15.82 -6.51 -1.68
C GLY A 222 -14.79 -7.21 -0.79
N ALA A 223 -13.74 -6.49 -0.40
CA ALA A 223 -12.72 -6.99 0.52
C ALA A 223 -13.30 -7.30 1.90
N ALA A 224 -14.16 -6.42 2.44
CA ALA A 224 -14.85 -6.65 3.71
C ALA A 224 -15.78 -7.86 3.68
N LEU A 225 -16.47 -8.09 2.56
CA LEU A 225 -17.29 -9.27 2.37
C LEU A 225 -16.44 -10.56 2.40
N ALA A 226 -15.32 -10.57 1.70
CA ALA A 226 -14.38 -11.69 1.72
C ALA A 226 -13.72 -11.90 3.09
N ALA A 227 -13.44 -10.82 3.82
CA ALA A 227 -12.83 -10.85 5.15
C ALA A 227 -13.77 -11.34 6.24
N LYS A 228 -15.06 -11.05 6.12
CA LYS A 228 -16.08 -11.38 7.12
C LYS A 228 -16.10 -12.87 7.49
N SER A 229 -15.99 -13.75 6.49
CA SER A 229 -15.98 -15.21 6.73
C SER A 229 -14.75 -15.69 7.50
N ARG A 230 -13.68 -14.88 7.55
CA ARG A 230 -12.43 -15.16 8.27
C ARG A 230 -12.34 -14.44 9.61
N GLY A 231 -13.38 -13.71 10.02
CA GLY A 231 -13.37 -12.92 11.25
C GLY A 231 -12.45 -11.68 11.21
N GLN A 232 -12.04 -11.25 10.02
CA GLN A 232 -11.17 -10.08 9.83
C GLN A 232 -11.97 -8.81 9.76
N ILE A 233 -11.39 -7.70 10.22
CA ILE A 233 -11.95 -6.36 10.02
C ILE A 233 -11.32 -5.69 8.79
N ALA A 234 -12.13 -4.96 8.03
CA ALA A 234 -11.66 -4.19 6.89
C ALA A 234 -11.45 -2.72 7.26
N ILE A 235 -10.33 -2.17 6.85
CA ILE A 235 -10.01 -0.74 7.01
C ILE A 235 -10.02 -0.10 5.62
N ASN A 236 -10.77 0.97 5.49
CA ASN A 236 -10.83 1.79 4.28
C ASN A 236 -10.50 3.25 4.63
N ILE A 237 -9.38 3.76 4.14
CA ILE A 237 -9.07 5.19 4.18
C ILE A 237 -9.53 5.78 2.84
N GLN A 238 -10.69 6.41 2.87
CA GLN A 238 -11.46 6.78 1.68
C GLN A 238 -11.32 8.25 1.34
N CYS A 239 -10.92 8.56 0.10
CA CYS A 239 -10.95 9.95 -0.38
C CYS A 239 -12.39 10.41 -0.62
N ASP A 240 -12.64 11.68 -0.31
CA ASP A 240 -13.95 12.31 -0.40
C ASP A 240 -14.52 12.29 -1.84
N GLY A 241 -13.77 12.78 -2.80
CA GLY A 241 -14.20 12.76 -4.21
C GLY A 241 -14.43 11.34 -4.75
N ASP A 242 -13.56 10.40 -4.36
CA ASP A 242 -13.63 9.00 -4.82
C ASP A 242 -14.91 8.29 -4.35
N LEU A 243 -15.40 8.56 -3.11
CA LEU A 243 -16.65 7.99 -2.63
C LEU A 243 -17.88 8.45 -3.44
N ASN A 244 -17.86 9.67 -3.96
CA ASN A 244 -19.00 10.23 -4.70
C ASN A 244 -19.30 9.50 -6.01
N TYR A 245 -18.36 8.69 -6.53
CA TYR A 245 -18.62 7.87 -7.71
C TYR A 245 -19.52 6.67 -7.42
N ALA A 246 -19.50 6.16 -6.18
CA ALA A 246 -20.28 4.97 -5.83
C ALA A 246 -20.78 5.00 -4.37
N PRO A 247 -21.49 6.03 -3.91
CA PRO A 247 -21.90 6.16 -2.51
C PRO A 247 -22.87 5.05 -2.06
N GLY A 248 -23.60 4.43 -3.01
CA GLY A 248 -24.49 3.31 -2.73
C GLY A 248 -23.83 2.07 -2.14
N VAL A 249 -22.50 1.95 -2.19
CA VAL A 249 -21.78 0.85 -1.53
C VAL A 249 -21.88 0.90 -0.01
N LEU A 250 -22.20 2.07 0.56
CA LEU A 250 -22.45 2.21 2.00
C LEU A 250 -23.71 1.43 2.40
N TRP A 251 -24.76 1.45 1.56
CA TRP A 251 -25.92 0.59 1.74
C TRP A 251 -25.55 -0.89 1.69
N THR A 252 -24.74 -1.30 0.71
CA THR A 252 -24.28 -2.69 0.58
C THR A 252 -23.53 -3.15 1.83
N ALA A 253 -22.62 -2.30 2.35
CA ALA A 253 -21.89 -2.60 3.58
C ALA A 253 -22.82 -2.77 4.79
N THR A 254 -23.84 -1.91 4.91
CA THR A 254 -24.84 -1.96 5.99
C THR A 254 -25.73 -3.17 5.86
N HIS A 255 -26.29 -3.41 4.66
CA HIS A 255 -27.19 -4.53 4.37
C HIS A 255 -26.54 -5.89 4.70
N HIS A 256 -25.29 -6.05 4.35
CA HIS A 256 -24.54 -7.28 4.63
C HIS A 256 -23.83 -7.28 6.00
N GLN A 257 -24.01 -6.24 6.81
CA GLN A 257 -23.35 -6.10 8.13
C GLN A 257 -21.85 -6.39 8.04
N LEU A 258 -21.16 -5.69 7.15
CA LEU A 258 -19.73 -5.90 6.91
C LEU A 258 -18.90 -5.22 8.00
N PRO A 259 -17.87 -5.88 8.55
CA PRO A 259 -17.00 -5.30 9.56
C PRO A 259 -15.98 -4.34 8.90
N ILE A 260 -16.47 -3.22 8.37
CA ILE A 260 -15.66 -2.22 7.66
C ILE A 260 -15.65 -0.88 8.38
N LEU A 261 -14.45 -0.39 8.70
CA LEU A 261 -14.21 0.97 9.15
C LEU A 261 -13.82 1.83 7.96
N THR A 262 -14.69 2.77 7.60
CA THR A 262 -14.40 3.78 6.57
C THR A 262 -14.00 5.08 7.26
N VAL A 263 -12.75 5.50 7.10
CA VAL A 263 -12.26 6.79 7.57
C VAL A 263 -12.09 7.70 6.36
N MET A 264 -12.92 8.74 6.29
CA MET A 264 -12.86 9.70 5.21
C MET A 264 -11.62 10.59 5.35
N HIS A 265 -10.82 10.64 4.30
CA HIS A 265 -9.84 11.66 4.04
C HIS A 265 -10.52 12.79 3.26
N ASN A 266 -11.19 13.68 4.02
CA ASN A 266 -12.04 14.73 3.45
C ASN A 266 -11.24 16.04 3.36
N ASN A 267 -10.60 16.26 2.22
CA ASN A 267 -9.91 17.52 1.93
C ASN A 267 -10.76 18.48 1.08
N ARG A 268 -12.04 18.12 0.82
CA ARG A 268 -13.03 18.91 0.09
C ARG A 268 -12.62 19.19 -1.36
N ALA A 269 -11.92 18.23 -1.99
CA ALA A 269 -11.47 18.37 -3.37
C ALA A 269 -11.07 17.04 -4.01
N TRP A 270 -11.17 16.94 -5.30
CA TRP A 270 -10.32 16.08 -6.14
C TRP A 270 -8.93 16.73 -6.22
N HIS A 271 -8.19 16.65 -5.12
CA HIS A 271 -6.99 17.46 -4.95
C HIS A 271 -5.86 17.07 -5.91
N GLN A 272 -5.78 15.79 -6.30
CA GLN A 272 -4.80 15.36 -7.30
C GLN A 272 -5.07 15.99 -8.65
N GLU A 273 -6.33 16.08 -9.06
CA GLU A 273 -6.77 16.69 -10.31
C GLU A 273 -6.50 18.20 -10.28
N LEU A 274 -6.76 18.85 -9.15
CA LEU A 274 -6.40 20.26 -8.95
C LEU A 274 -4.90 20.48 -9.15
N MET A 275 -4.05 19.66 -8.51
CA MET A 275 -2.60 19.73 -8.66
C MET A 275 -2.15 19.53 -10.13
N PHE A 276 -2.79 18.61 -10.88
CA PHE A 276 -2.50 18.43 -12.30
C PHE A 276 -2.92 19.61 -13.15
N VAL A 277 -4.08 20.22 -12.86
CA VAL A 277 -4.51 21.45 -13.54
C VAL A 277 -3.50 22.57 -13.30
N GLU A 278 -3.10 22.79 -12.05
CA GLU A 278 -2.12 23.81 -11.68
C GLU A 278 -0.76 23.56 -12.34
N TYR A 279 -0.29 22.31 -12.33
CA TYR A 279 0.93 21.92 -13.01
C TYR A 279 0.88 22.22 -14.51
N MET A 280 -0.21 21.85 -15.18
CA MET A 280 -0.39 22.10 -16.61
C MET A 280 -0.55 23.57 -16.94
N CYS A 281 -1.14 24.37 -16.03
CA CYS A 281 -1.16 25.83 -16.16
C CYS A 281 0.25 26.39 -16.14
N GLY A 282 1.10 25.93 -15.21
CA GLY A 282 2.51 26.32 -15.16
C GLY A 282 3.29 25.94 -16.43
N VAL A 283 3.14 24.71 -16.91
CA VAL A 283 3.79 24.22 -18.15
C VAL A 283 3.39 25.05 -19.38
N ARG A 284 2.13 25.55 -19.41
CA ARG A 284 1.58 26.31 -20.54
C ARG A 284 1.66 27.83 -20.36
N GLY A 285 2.26 28.33 -19.27
CA GLY A 285 2.32 29.76 -18.96
C GLY A 285 0.93 30.40 -18.78
N ARG A 286 -0.06 29.66 -18.28
CA ARG A 286 -1.43 30.13 -18.02
C ARG A 286 -1.64 30.34 -16.53
N GLY A 287 -2.53 31.28 -16.15
CA GLY A 287 -2.94 31.44 -14.76
C GLY A 287 -3.66 30.22 -14.21
N GLY A 288 -3.37 29.84 -12.95
CA GLY A 288 -4.02 28.70 -12.25
C GLY A 288 -5.20 29.11 -11.36
N ASP A 289 -5.60 30.39 -11.36
CA ASP A 289 -6.64 30.98 -10.50
C ASP A 289 -8.01 30.29 -10.60
N ARG A 290 -8.30 29.67 -11.74
CA ARG A 290 -9.54 28.92 -11.99
C ARG A 290 -9.38 27.41 -11.87
N GLY A 291 -8.23 26.91 -11.44
CA GLY A 291 -7.98 25.48 -11.30
C GLY A 291 -8.93 24.79 -10.34
N HIS A 292 -9.49 25.54 -9.37
CA HIS A 292 -10.45 25.03 -8.39
C HIS A 292 -11.85 24.72 -8.98
N ILE A 293 -12.19 25.27 -10.15
CA ILE A 293 -13.50 25.05 -10.77
C ILE A 293 -13.59 23.60 -11.26
N GLY A 294 -14.59 22.87 -10.73
CA GLY A 294 -14.80 21.45 -11.04
C GLY A 294 -13.88 20.47 -10.29
N THR A 295 -12.91 20.97 -9.50
CA THR A 295 -12.00 20.13 -8.71
C THR A 295 -12.21 20.26 -7.20
N THR A 296 -13.01 21.22 -6.75
CA THR A 296 -13.34 21.38 -5.32
C THR A 296 -14.77 20.92 -5.02
N LEU A 297 -14.96 20.36 -3.81
CA LEU A 297 -16.22 19.86 -3.27
C LEU A 297 -16.71 20.84 -2.19
N ARG A 298 -17.12 22.03 -2.63
CA ARG A 298 -17.55 23.15 -1.78
C ARG A 298 -18.84 23.72 -2.35
N ASP A 299 -19.56 24.43 -1.51
CA ASP A 299 -20.75 25.20 -1.87
C ASP A 299 -21.84 24.39 -2.58
N PRO A 300 -22.44 23.36 -1.89
CA PRO A 300 -22.32 23.05 -0.47
C PRO A 300 -21.21 22.04 -0.14
N PHE A 301 -20.75 22.01 1.12
CA PHE A 301 -19.94 20.92 1.63
C PHE A 301 -20.75 19.64 1.79
N ILE A 302 -20.13 18.50 1.45
CA ILE A 302 -20.76 17.19 1.65
C ILE A 302 -20.51 16.74 3.09
N ASP A 303 -21.59 16.38 3.80
CA ASP A 303 -21.55 15.71 5.10
C ASP A 303 -21.59 14.21 4.89
N TYR A 304 -20.42 13.56 4.95
CA TYR A 304 -20.30 12.12 4.71
C TYR A 304 -20.91 11.29 5.86
N ARG A 305 -20.98 11.84 7.09
CA ARG A 305 -21.69 11.20 8.19
C ARG A 305 -23.19 11.12 7.92
N MET A 306 -23.80 12.21 7.41
CA MET A 306 -25.21 12.19 7.04
C MET A 306 -25.45 11.30 5.80
N MET A 307 -24.53 11.30 4.86
CA MET A 307 -24.59 10.37 3.73
C MET A 307 -24.59 8.91 4.21
N ALA A 308 -23.71 8.54 5.13
CA ALA A 308 -23.65 7.19 5.73
C ALA A 308 -24.98 6.86 6.46
N ALA A 309 -25.50 7.80 7.24
CA ALA A 309 -26.78 7.63 7.96
C ALA A 309 -27.96 7.39 7.01
N THR A 310 -27.99 8.05 5.84
CA THR A 310 -29.01 7.83 4.81
C THR A 310 -29.02 6.37 4.32
N TYR A 311 -27.86 5.72 4.28
CA TYR A 311 -27.70 4.31 3.95
C TYR A 311 -27.75 3.36 5.15
N GLY A 312 -28.17 3.87 6.32
CA GLY A 312 -28.30 3.07 7.56
C GLY A 312 -26.97 2.74 8.23
N MET A 313 -25.84 3.36 7.81
CA MET A 313 -24.54 3.15 8.40
C MET A 313 -24.32 4.12 9.57
N ALA A 314 -23.92 3.60 10.73
CA ALA A 314 -23.51 4.41 11.85
C ALA A 314 -22.21 5.16 11.55
N GLY A 315 -22.06 6.36 12.10
CA GLY A 315 -20.85 7.15 11.88
C GLY A 315 -20.81 8.42 12.69
N GLU A 316 -19.70 9.11 12.64
CA GLU A 316 -19.45 10.39 13.29
C GLU A 316 -18.61 11.33 12.43
N GLY A 317 -18.66 12.59 12.77
CA GLY A 317 -17.96 13.67 12.07
C GLY A 317 -18.90 14.83 11.71
N PRO A 318 -18.39 15.86 11.01
CA PRO A 318 -16.98 16.01 10.61
C PRO A 318 -16.04 16.26 11.80
N ILE A 319 -14.95 15.50 11.88
CA ILE A 319 -13.90 15.69 12.88
C ILE A 319 -12.93 16.75 12.36
N THR A 320 -12.93 17.93 12.97
CA THR A 320 -12.04 19.04 12.62
C THR A 320 -10.95 19.29 13.65
N ASP A 321 -11.22 18.88 14.91
CA ASP A 321 -10.30 19.02 16.03
C ASP A 321 -9.40 17.77 16.13
N PRO A 322 -8.08 17.90 15.92
CA PRO A 322 -7.16 16.78 16.00
C PRO A 322 -7.18 16.06 17.36
N ALA A 323 -7.54 16.74 18.46
CA ALA A 323 -7.62 16.12 19.78
C ALA A 323 -8.78 15.11 19.91
N LYS A 324 -9.78 15.19 19.05
CA LYS A 324 -10.96 14.31 19.05
C LYS A 324 -10.77 13.06 18.17
N LEU A 325 -9.75 13.05 17.30
CA LEU A 325 -9.56 12.00 16.30
C LEU A 325 -9.37 10.62 16.94
N GLY A 326 -8.47 10.48 17.90
CA GLY A 326 -8.18 9.17 18.52
C GLY A 326 -9.39 8.54 19.19
N ALA A 327 -10.21 9.35 19.87
CA ALA A 327 -11.46 8.87 20.50
C ALA A 327 -12.47 8.40 19.44
N ALA A 328 -12.60 9.11 18.32
CA ALA A 328 -13.46 8.71 17.20
C ALA A 328 -12.99 7.39 16.56
N LEU A 329 -11.70 7.28 16.28
CA LEU A 329 -11.10 6.05 15.73
C LEU A 329 -11.33 4.85 16.65
N LYS A 330 -11.19 5.04 17.98
CA LYS A 330 -11.44 3.98 18.97
C LYS A 330 -12.90 3.50 18.94
N ARG A 331 -13.88 4.41 18.83
CA ARG A 331 -15.31 4.05 18.70
C ARG A 331 -15.56 3.29 17.39
N GLY A 332 -15.00 3.76 16.28
CA GLY A 332 -15.13 3.10 14.98
C GLY A 332 -14.56 1.68 14.99
N VAL A 333 -13.34 1.48 15.51
CA VAL A 333 -12.74 0.15 15.67
C VAL A 333 -13.61 -0.75 16.56
N ALA A 334 -14.12 -0.21 17.68
CA ALA A 334 -15.03 -0.97 18.56
C ALA A 334 -16.33 -1.38 17.85
N SER A 335 -16.86 -0.56 16.94
CA SER A 335 -18.06 -0.89 16.16
C SER A 335 -17.79 -2.03 15.18
N VAL A 336 -16.71 -1.95 14.40
CA VAL A 336 -16.41 -2.99 13.39
C VAL A 336 -16.02 -4.33 14.03
N LYS A 337 -15.43 -4.32 15.23
CA LYS A 337 -15.18 -5.54 16.02
C LYS A 337 -16.47 -6.24 16.45
N ARG A 338 -17.60 -5.53 16.53
CA ARG A 338 -18.93 -6.11 16.73
C ARG A 338 -19.63 -6.51 15.44
N GLY A 339 -18.94 -6.44 14.31
CA GLY A 339 -19.50 -6.78 13.00
C GLY A 339 -20.34 -5.67 12.35
N GLN A 340 -20.28 -4.43 12.86
CA GLN A 340 -21.06 -3.32 12.35
C GLN A 340 -20.20 -2.36 11.52
N PRO A 341 -20.61 -1.99 10.30
CA PRO A 341 -19.89 -0.99 9.53
C PRO A 341 -19.95 0.38 10.21
N TYR A 342 -18.89 1.16 10.04
CA TYR A 342 -18.80 2.49 10.65
C TYR A 342 -18.05 3.46 9.77
N LEU A 343 -18.55 4.72 9.69
CA LEU A 343 -17.88 5.78 8.95
C LEU A 343 -17.44 6.91 9.88
N ILE A 344 -16.22 7.41 9.70
CA ILE A 344 -15.71 8.61 10.39
C ILE A 344 -15.34 9.64 9.34
N ASP A 345 -16.03 10.78 9.32
CA ASP A 345 -15.68 11.90 8.44
C ASP A 345 -14.61 12.78 9.09
N VAL A 346 -13.41 12.82 8.51
CA VAL A 346 -12.27 13.59 9.03
C VAL A 346 -11.88 14.67 8.04
N ILE A 347 -11.95 15.93 8.47
CA ILE A 347 -11.51 17.07 7.66
C ILE A 347 -10.00 17.15 7.69
N THR A 348 -9.39 16.95 6.54
CA THR A 348 -7.95 16.81 6.39
C THR A 348 -7.32 17.94 5.62
N GLN A 349 -6.01 18.09 5.81
CA GLN A 349 -5.18 18.93 4.97
C GLN A 349 -5.25 18.46 3.50
N PRO A 350 -5.04 19.35 2.54
CA PRO A 350 -4.73 18.98 1.17
C PRO A 350 -3.54 18.02 1.13
N ARG A 351 -3.49 17.22 0.10
CA ARG A 351 -2.42 16.25 -0.13
C ARG A 351 -1.08 16.93 -0.40
#